data_030927c0aa2c43c9bb1d9d25d17f2a25
#
_entry.id   030927c0aa2c43c9bb1d9d25d17f2a25
#
_cell.length_a   1.000
_cell.length_b   1.000
_cell.length_c   1.000
_cell.angle_alpha   90.00
_cell.angle_beta   90.00
_cell.angle_gamma   90.00
#
_symmetry.space_group_name_H-M   'P 1'
#
loop_
_entity.id
_entity.type
_entity.pdbx_description
1 polymer ?
#
loop_
_entity_poly.entity_id
_entity_poly.type
_entity_poly.pdbx_seq_one_letter_code
_entity_poly.pdbx_strand_id
1 'polypeptide(L)' 'MSDQTITRVIKYFTAYGEVGLDREASPGNGSYYVALYDGSYDATGFDTLAEAMTELNYAES' A
#
# COMPACT_ATOMS: atom_id res chain seq x y z
N MET A 1 -6.98 25.19 1.53
CA MET A 1 -6.87 24.75 1.52
C MET A 1 -6.51 23.93 1.22
N SER A 2 -6.16 23.41 0.99
CA SER A 2 -5.63 22.69 0.60
C SER A 2 -5.67 21.62 0.83
N ASP A 3 -5.56 20.83 0.46
CA ASP A 3 -5.71 19.79 0.65
C ASP A 3 -4.81 19.02 0.40
N GLN A 4 -4.19 18.58 1.02
CA GLN A 4 -3.28 17.77 1.00
C GLN A 4 -3.79 16.49 1.03
N THR A 5 -4.58 16.00 0.34
CA THR A 5 -5.07 14.65 0.26
C THR A 5 -4.00 13.75 -0.27
N ILE A 6 -3.66 12.75 0.47
CA ILE A 6 -2.78 11.73 -0.04
C ILE A 6 -3.59 10.83 -0.92
N THR A 7 -3.19 10.73 -2.16
CA THR A 7 -3.90 9.91 -3.13
C THR A 7 -3.13 8.63 -3.33
N ARG A 8 -3.77 7.52 -3.05
CA ARG A 8 -3.17 6.21 -3.26
C ARG A 8 -3.77 5.56 -4.50
N VAL A 9 -2.93 4.88 -5.26
CA VAL A 9 -3.36 4.21 -6.48
C VAL A 9 -3.29 2.71 -6.23
N ILE A 10 -4.44 2.07 -6.15
CA ILE A 10 -4.51 0.65 -5.86
C ILE A 10 -4.01 -0.14 -7.05
N LYS A 11 -3.09 -1.06 -6.81
CA LYS A 11 -2.55 -1.92 -7.85
C LYS A 11 -3.01 -3.36 -7.68
N TYR A 12 -3.40 -3.77 -6.49
CA TYR A 12 -3.84 -5.12 -6.22
C TYR A 12 -4.65 -5.11 -4.94
N PHE A 13 -5.69 -5.87 -4.90
CA PHE A 13 -6.49 -5.91 -3.67
C PHE A 13 -7.13 -7.28 -3.50
N THR A 14 -7.50 -7.56 -2.26
CA THR A 14 -8.23 -8.77 -1.90
C THR A 14 -9.44 -8.34 -1.11
N ALA A 15 -10.20 -9.31 -0.63
CA ALA A 15 -11.33 -9.00 0.23
C ALA A 15 -10.89 -8.36 1.54
N TYR A 16 -9.62 -8.53 1.93
CA TYR A 16 -9.14 -8.08 3.23
C TYR A 16 -8.29 -6.84 3.20
N GLY A 17 -7.68 -6.53 2.08
CA GLY A 17 -6.79 -5.38 2.04
C GLY A 17 -6.34 -5.02 0.64
N GLU A 18 -5.44 -4.07 0.56
CA GLU A 18 -4.98 -3.57 -0.72
C GLU A 18 -3.51 -3.21 -0.71
N VAL A 19 -2.94 -3.16 -1.90
CA VAL A 19 -1.56 -2.80 -2.13
C VAL A 19 -1.54 -1.81 -3.28
N GLY A 20 -0.70 -0.81 -3.21
CA GLY A 20 -0.62 0.13 -4.31
C GLY A 20 0.50 1.13 -4.15
N LEU A 21 0.44 2.18 -4.95
CA LEU A 21 1.43 3.25 -4.93
C LEU A 21 0.93 4.39 -4.09
N ASP A 22 1.83 4.92 -3.28
CA ASP A 22 1.57 6.13 -2.54
C ASP A 22 2.12 7.27 -3.40
N ARG A 23 1.25 8.13 -3.87
CA ARG A 23 1.67 9.14 -4.83
C ARG A 23 2.64 10.15 -4.28
N GLU A 24 2.78 10.21 -2.97
CA GLU A 24 3.72 11.13 -2.40
C GLU A 24 5.15 10.62 -2.46
N ALA A 25 5.35 9.36 -2.74
CA ALA A 25 6.69 8.80 -2.80
C ALA A 25 7.12 8.64 -4.25
N SER A 26 8.41 8.64 -4.47
CA SER A 26 8.94 8.40 -5.81
C SER A 26 8.80 6.93 -6.15
N PRO A 27 8.34 6.63 -7.35
CA PRO A 27 8.21 5.21 -7.73
C PRO A 27 9.53 4.49 -7.61
N GLY A 28 9.48 3.27 -7.10
CA GLY A 28 10.66 2.44 -7.01
C GLY A 28 11.48 2.64 -5.78
N ASN A 29 11.07 3.52 -4.89
CA ASN A 29 11.85 3.80 -3.73
C ASN A 29 10.99 3.81 -2.53
N GLY A 30 10.41 2.69 -2.18
CA GLY A 30 9.55 2.59 -1.01
C GLY A 30 8.21 3.21 -1.27
N SER A 31 7.76 3.21 -2.52
CA SER A 31 6.55 3.91 -2.88
C SER A 31 5.30 3.06 -2.76
N TYR A 32 5.44 1.78 -2.48
CA TYR A 32 4.27 0.92 -2.36
C TYR A 32 3.81 0.81 -0.91
N TYR A 33 2.51 0.68 -0.72
CA TYR A 33 1.92 0.54 0.60
C TYR A 33 1.10 -0.75 0.66
N VAL A 34 0.83 -1.19 1.88
CA VAL A 34 -0.03 -2.34 2.15
C VAL A 34 -0.96 -1.94 3.28
N ALA A 35 -2.24 -2.17 3.12
CA ALA A 35 -3.20 -1.81 4.17
C ALA A 35 -4.30 -2.86 4.25
N LEU A 36 -4.65 -3.25 5.45
CA LEU A 36 -5.81 -4.11 5.66
C LEU A 36 -7.02 -3.22 5.96
N TYR A 37 -8.15 -3.60 5.43
CA TYR A 37 -9.35 -2.78 5.54
C TYR A 37 -9.90 -2.67 6.95
N ASP A 38 -9.58 -3.64 7.80
CA ASP A 38 -10.05 -3.58 9.18
C ASP A 38 -9.18 -2.69 10.06
N GLY A 39 -8.13 -2.10 9.48
CA GLY A 39 -7.28 -1.20 10.23
C GLY A 39 -6.21 -1.85 11.06
N SER A 40 -6.08 -3.16 11.00
CA SER A 40 -5.12 -3.87 11.84
C SER A 40 -3.69 -3.78 11.31
N TYR A 41 -3.51 -3.38 10.06
CA TYR A 41 -2.19 -3.30 9.48
C TYR A 41 -2.15 -2.22 8.41
N ASP A 42 -1.13 -1.38 8.45
CA ASP A 42 -0.95 -0.34 7.45
C ASP A 42 0.54 -0.03 7.44
N ALA A 43 1.20 -0.30 6.34
CA ALA A 43 2.63 -0.09 6.23
C ALA A 43 2.98 0.46 4.86
N THR A 44 4.09 1.16 4.80
CA THR A 44 4.60 1.73 3.56
C THR A 44 6.06 1.38 3.44
N GLY A 45 6.67 1.78 2.33
CA GLY A 45 8.10 1.61 2.21
C GLY A 45 8.52 0.38 1.43
N PHE A 46 7.61 -0.24 0.71
CA PHE A 46 7.95 -1.39 -0.10
C PHE A 46 8.43 -0.90 -1.47
N ASP A 47 9.52 -1.47 -1.95
CA ASP A 47 10.14 -1.01 -3.19
C ASP A 47 9.48 -1.53 -4.45
N THR A 48 8.85 -2.68 -4.39
CA THR A 48 8.24 -3.28 -5.56
C THR A 48 6.85 -3.78 -5.23
N LEU A 49 6.05 -3.92 -6.27
CA LEU A 49 4.70 -4.47 -6.10
C LEU A 49 4.78 -5.89 -5.54
N ALA A 50 5.74 -6.67 -6.01
CA ALA A 50 5.88 -8.06 -5.55
C ALA A 50 6.13 -8.12 -4.05
N GLU A 51 6.99 -7.24 -3.54
CA GLU A 51 7.24 -7.19 -2.10
C GLU A 51 5.99 -6.83 -1.33
N ALA A 52 5.27 -5.84 -1.83
CA ALA A 52 4.05 -5.40 -1.15
C ALA A 52 2.99 -6.50 -1.17
N MET A 53 2.87 -7.22 -2.29
CA MET A 53 1.90 -8.30 -2.37
C MET A 53 2.24 -9.43 -1.42
N THR A 54 3.54 -9.73 -1.29
CA THR A 54 3.97 -10.74 -0.35
C THR A 54 3.62 -10.32 1.09
N GLU A 55 3.81 -9.06 1.38
CA GLU A 55 3.49 -8.56 2.71
C GLU A 55 1.99 -8.61 2.97
N LEU A 56 1.17 -8.30 1.97
CA LEU A 56 -0.27 -8.40 2.13
C LEU A 56 -0.69 -9.83 2.45
N ASN A 57 -0.13 -10.80 1.71
CA ASN A 57 -0.45 -12.19 1.98
C ASN A 57 -0.07 -12.58 3.39
N TYR A 58 1.08 -12.12 3.84
CA TYR A 58 1.54 -12.43 5.18
C TYR A 58 0.62 -11.80 6.22
N ALA A 59 0.21 -10.57 6.00
CA ALA A 59 -0.65 -9.87 6.95
C ALA A 59 -2.04 -10.49 7.04
N GLU A 60 -2.48 -11.12 5.96
CA GLU A 60 -3.79 -11.78 5.95
C GLU A 60 -3.78 -13.15 6.61
N SER A 61 -2.62 -13.70 6.85
CA SER A 61 -2.51 -15.07 7.36
C SER A 61 -3.03 -15.22 8.78
#